data_ae75f7d4c408a44d83a4e9743aa22ce0
#
_entry.id   ae75f7d4c408a44d83a4e9743aa22ce0
#
_cell.length_a   1.000
_cell.length_b   1.000
_cell.length_c   1.000
_cell.angle_alpha   90.00
_cell.angle_beta   90.00
_cell.angle_gamma   90.00
#
_symmetry.space_group_name_H-M   'P 1'
#
loop_
_entity.id
_entity.type
_entity.pdbx_description
1 polymer ?
#
loop_
_entity_poly.entity_id
_entity_poly.type
_entity_poly.pdbx_seq_one_letter_code
_entity_poly.pdbx_strand_id
1 'polypeptide(L)'
;EITTRLVGSEMCIRDSSGNGLDESTAMLDPRGRAQVMKTIRNLRDAGISIVSITHYMEEAAQADRILVMSRGRIVMEGTPKQVFSQTKRLHGYHLDVPQATELRDELAAAGLPMPENIITPEECAKAIFDLLK
;
A
#
# COMPACT_ATOMS: atom_id res chain seq x y z
N GLU A 1 -3.35 5.18 -10.94
CA GLU A 1 -2.23 4.24 -10.72
C GLU A 1 -1.46 4.62 -9.47
N ILE A 2 -1.20 3.65 -8.63
CA ILE A 2 -0.32 3.79 -7.48
C ILE A 2 1.01 3.16 -7.84
N THR A 3 2.07 3.96 -7.79
CA THR A 3 3.42 3.47 -7.95
C THR A 3 4.05 3.34 -6.56
N THR A 4 4.42 2.14 -6.18
CA THR A 4 5.07 1.86 -4.91
C THR A 4 6.56 1.70 -5.12
N ARG A 5 7.35 2.49 -4.40
CA ARG A 5 8.80 2.32 -4.37
C ARG A 5 9.20 1.67 -3.04
N LEU A 6 9.69 0.46 -3.11
CA LEU A 6 10.34 -0.19 -1.99
C LEU A 6 11.81 0.23 -2.02
N VAL A 7 12.22 1.10 -1.10
CA VAL A 7 13.60 1.60 -1.04
C VAL A 7 14.35 0.85 0.04
N GLY A 8 15.27 -0.01 -0.38
CA GLY A 8 16.40 -0.40 0.46
C GLY A 8 17.65 0.28 -0.09
N SER A 9 18.41 0.96 0.76
CA SER A 9 19.66 1.70 0.56
C SER A 9 20.06 2.10 -0.88
N GLU A 10 20.48 3.33 -1.02
CA GLU A 10 20.87 4.03 -2.24
C GLU A 10 21.66 3.18 -3.27
N MET A 11 20.96 2.53 -4.16
CA MET A 11 21.51 2.13 -5.41
C MET A 11 20.53 2.57 -6.48
N CYS A 12 20.79 3.74 -7.08
CA CYS A 12 20.16 4.14 -8.32
C CYS A 12 20.46 3.06 -9.35
N ILE A 13 19.51 2.19 -9.62
CA ILE A 13 19.56 1.32 -10.79
C ILE A 13 19.34 2.23 -11.99
N ARG A 14 20.44 2.77 -12.48
CA ARG A 14 20.54 3.40 -13.80
C ARG A 14 20.87 2.34 -14.84
N ASP A 15 20.13 1.25 -14.86
CA ASP A 15 20.22 0.33 -15.97
C ASP A 15 18.83 0.03 -16.51
N SER A 16 18.73 0.14 -17.81
CA SER A 16 17.54 0.07 -18.66
C SER A 16 16.87 -1.30 -18.73
N SER A 17 17.19 -2.20 -17.84
CA SER A 17 16.44 -3.41 -17.51
C SER A 17 15.73 -3.22 -16.17
N GLY A 18 14.92 -2.16 -16.08
CA GLY A 18 14.25 -1.80 -14.85
C GLY A 18 13.49 -2.99 -14.27
N ASN A 19 13.74 -3.28 -13.00
CA ASN A 19 12.91 -4.15 -12.18
C ASN A 19 11.57 -3.45 -11.86
N GLY A 20 10.98 -2.82 -12.88
CA GLY A 20 9.64 -2.28 -12.85
C GLY A 20 8.66 -3.44 -12.94
N LEU A 21 7.95 -3.71 -11.87
CA LEU A 21 6.86 -4.67 -11.84
C LEU A 21 5.56 -3.92 -12.13
N ASP A 22 5.14 -3.94 -13.38
CA ASP A 22 3.86 -3.37 -13.80
C ASP A 22 2.78 -4.43 -13.67
N GLU A 23 1.86 -4.24 -12.71
CA GLU A 23 0.73 -5.14 -12.41
C GLU A 23 1.11 -6.64 -12.38
N SER A 24 2.29 -6.95 -11.86
CA SER A 24 2.87 -8.31 -11.89
C SER A 24 2.01 -9.38 -11.22
N THR A 25 1.04 -8.97 -10.42
CA THR A 25 0.15 -9.88 -9.68
C THR A 25 -1.27 -9.93 -10.23
N ALA A 26 -1.59 -9.15 -11.29
CA ALA A 26 -2.95 -8.98 -11.81
C ALA A 26 -3.63 -10.29 -12.24
N MET A 27 -2.85 -11.26 -12.74
CA MET A 27 -3.34 -12.55 -13.24
C MET A 27 -3.16 -13.71 -12.25
N LEU A 28 -2.73 -13.41 -11.01
CA LEU A 28 -2.46 -14.43 -10.01
C LEU A 28 -3.62 -14.60 -9.03
N ASP A 29 -3.78 -15.83 -8.57
CA ASP A 29 -4.63 -16.15 -7.42
C ASP A 29 -4.05 -15.54 -6.11
N PRO A 30 -4.80 -15.53 -5.01
CA PRO A 30 -4.30 -14.94 -3.75
C PRO A 30 -3.01 -15.59 -3.23
N ARG A 31 -2.80 -16.89 -3.47
CA ARG A 31 -1.58 -17.60 -3.05
C ARG A 31 -0.38 -17.18 -3.89
N GLY A 32 -0.54 -17.12 -5.21
CA GLY A 32 0.49 -16.63 -6.13
C GLY A 32 0.87 -15.19 -5.81
N ARG A 33 -0.11 -14.35 -5.51
CA ARG A 33 0.10 -12.96 -5.12
C ARG A 33 0.92 -12.85 -3.83
N ALA A 34 0.56 -13.61 -2.80
CA ALA A 34 1.32 -13.65 -1.55
C ALA A 34 2.76 -14.12 -1.75
N GLN A 35 2.99 -15.09 -2.64
CA GLN A 35 4.33 -15.57 -2.96
C GLN A 35 5.18 -14.51 -3.65
N VAL A 36 4.63 -13.78 -4.62
CA VAL A 36 5.31 -12.67 -5.28
C VAL A 36 5.66 -11.57 -4.26
N MET A 37 4.74 -11.19 -3.41
CA MET A 37 4.96 -10.18 -2.38
C MET A 37 6.03 -10.61 -1.37
N LYS A 38 6.09 -11.89 -1.03
CA LYS A 38 7.16 -12.44 -0.20
C LYS A 38 8.52 -12.33 -0.88
N THR A 39 8.59 -12.65 -2.17
CA THR A 39 9.83 -12.54 -2.96
C THR A 39 10.28 -11.08 -3.04
N ILE A 40 9.37 -10.15 -3.29
CA ILE A 40 9.66 -8.70 -3.31
C ILE A 40 10.24 -8.24 -1.97
N ARG A 41 9.66 -8.66 -0.84
CA ARG A 41 10.20 -8.33 0.48
C ARG A 41 11.61 -8.89 0.70
N ASN A 42 11.85 -10.14 0.30
CA ASN A 42 13.18 -10.74 0.41
C ASN A 42 14.23 -9.99 -0.41
N LEU A 43 13.89 -9.58 -1.62
CA LEU A 43 14.77 -8.78 -2.48
C LEU A 43 15.04 -7.40 -1.89
N ARG A 44 14.02 -6.74 -1.34
CA ARG A 44 14.16 -5.48 -0.61
C ARG A 44 15.13 -5.64 0.57
N ASP A 45 14.94 -6.67 1.38
CA ASP A 45 15.77 -6.94 2.57
C ASP A 45 17.21 -7.29 2.18
N ALA A 46 17.44 -7.78 0.96
CA ALA A 46 18.75 -7.95 0.34
C ALA A 46 19.36 -6.65 -0.22
N GLY A 47 18.70 -5.51 -0.06
CA GLY A 47 19.17 -4.20 -0.50
C GLY A 47 18.81 -3.82 -1.94
N ILE A 48 17.92 -4.57 -2.59
CA ILE A 48 17.50 -4.29 -3.97
C ILE A 48 16.32 -3.31 -3.95
N SER A 49 16.45 -2.21 -4.68
CA SER A 49 15.35 -1.27 -4.88
C SER A 49 14.36 -1.81 -5.91
N ILE A 50 13.08 -1.84 -5.54
CA ILE A 50 12.00 -2.33 -6.39
C ILE A 50 10.97 -1.22 -6.57
N VAL A 51 10.56 -1.00 -7.80
CA VAL A 51 9.41 -0.14 -8.14
C VAL A 51 8.31 -1.05 -8.66
N SER A 52 7.16 -1.03 -8.00
CA SER A 52 5.98 -1.79 -8.41
C SER A 52 4.84 -0.83 -8.75
N ILE A 53 4.12 -1.14 -9.83
CA ILE A 53 2.89 -0.45 -10.19
C ILE A 53 1.75 -1.41 -9.92
N THR A 54 0.80 -0.98 -9.12
CA THR A 54 -0.35 -1.80 -8.73
C THR A 54 -1.59 -0.94 -8.50
N HIS A 55 -2.75 -1.53 -8.64
CA HIS A 55 -4.03 -0.99 -8.19
C HIS A 55 -4.62 -1.78 -7.01
N TYR A 56 -3.87 -2.75 -6.50
CA TYR A 56 -4.24 -3.49 -5.29
C TYR A 56 -3.73 -2.76 -4.06
N MET A 57 -4.63 -2.24 -3.25
CA MET A 57 -4.29 -1.41 -2.09
C MET A 57 -3.56 -2.19 -1.01
N GLU A 58 -3.85 -3.48 -0.86
CA GLU A 58 -3.16 -4.36 0.08
C GLU A 58 -1.68 -4.59 -0.29
N GLU A 59 -1.35 -4.57 -1.57
CA GLU A 59 0.05 -4.60 -2.03
C GLU A 59 0.74 -3.28 -1.75
N ALA A 60 0.08 -2.17 -2.08
CA ALA A 60 0.59 -0.83 -1.81
C ALA A 60 0.81 -0.59 -0.31
N ALA A 61 -0.04 -1.15 0.56
CA ALA A 61 0.11 -1.06 2.01
C ALA A 61 1.41 -1.70 2.55
N GLN A 62 2.03 -2.61 1.79
CA GLN A 62 3.28 -3.29 2.16
C GLN A 62 4.54 -2.55 1.69
N ALA A 63 4.40 -1.45 0.96
CA ALA A 63 5.52 -0.67 0.45
C ALA A 63 6.13 0.23 1.54
N ASP A 64 7.38 0.63 1.34
CA ASP A 64 8.04 1.62 2.20
C ASP A 64 7.58 3.04 1.84
N ARG A 65 7.25 3.27 0.57
CA ARG A 65 6.81 4.57 0.04
C ARG A 65 5.83 4.38 -1.09
N ILE A 66 4.80 5.22 -1.12
CA ILE A 66 3.79 5.25 -2.15
C ILE A 66 3.89 6.56 -2.93
N LEU A 67 3.83 6.46 -4.24
CA LEU A 67 3.63 7.57 -5.16
C LEU A 67 2.27 7.38 -5.84
N VAL A 68 1.35 8.29 -5.60
CA VAL A 68 0.04 8.28 -6.26
C VAL A 68 0.14 9.11 -7.52
N MET A 69 -0.17 8.50 -8.65
CA MET A 69 -0.13 9.15 -9.95
C MET A 69 -1.54 9.32 -10.52
N SER A 70 -1.81 10.50 -11.03
CA SER A 70 -3.03 10.80 -11.76
C SER A 70 -2.71 11.68 -12.96
N ARG A 71 -3.21 11.31 -14.13
CA ARG A 71 -3.01 12.05 -15.39
C ARG A 71 -1.55 12.41 -15.67
N GLY A 72 -0.64 11.46 -15.43
CA GLY A 72 0.80 11.62 -15.69
C GLY A 72 1.54 12.50 -14.67
N ARG A 73 0.93 12.81 -13.53
CA ARG A 73 1.53 13.61 -12.45
C ARG A 73 1.47 12.88 -11.12
N ILE A 74 2.48 13.07 -10.29
CA ILE A 74 2.45 12.65 -8.89
C ILE A 74 1.57 13.64 -8.13
N VAL A 75 0.47 13.16 -7.55
CA VAL A 75 -0.52 13.96 -6.83
C VAL A 75 -0.44 13.77 -5.31
N MET A 76 0.12 12.65 -4.87
CA MET A 76 0.38 12.36 -3.46
C MET A 76 1.64 11.49 -3.33
N GLU A 77 2.33 11.65 -2.22
CA GLU A 77 3.53 10.89 -1.89
C GLU A 77 3.64 10.74 -0.38
N GLY A 78 4.13 9.59 0.08
CA GLY A 78 4.37 9.36 1.49
C GLY A 78 4.46 7.88 1.85
N THR A 79 4.51 7.60 3.14
CA THR A 79 4.38 6.23 3.65
C THR A 79 2.95 5.72 3.43
N PRO A 80 2.72 4.40 3.42
CA PRO A 80 1.37 3.85 3.32
C PRO A 80 0.40 4.46 4.34
N LYS A 81 0.82 4.62 5.59
CA LYS A 81 -0.02 5.22 6.64
C LYS A 81 -0.39 6.68 6.34
N GLN A 82 0.56 7.47 5.82
CA GLN A 82 0.31 8.86 5.45
C GLN A 82 -0.63 8.98 4.25
N VAL A 83 -0.44 8.14 3.24
CA VAL A 83 -1.25 8.19 2.01
C VAL A 83 -2.67 7.67 2.28
N PHE A 84 -2.81 6.52 2.93
CA PHE A 84 -4.13 5.92 3.19
C PHE A 84 -4.92 6.60 4.30
N SER A 85 -4.32 7.45 5.13
CA SER A 85 -5.06 8.32 6.05
C SER A 85 -5.88 9.40 5.32
N GLN A 86 -5.57 9.68 4.05
CA GLN A 86 -6.24 10.67 3.22
C GLN A 86 -7.32 10.05 2.31
N THR A 87 -8.18 9.23 2.87
CA THR A 87 -9.22 8.44 2.17
C THR A 87 -10.06 9.29 1.22
N LYS A 88 -10.58 10.43 1.69
CA LYS A 88 -11.41 11.34 0.87
C LYS A 88 -10.67 11.86 -0.36
N ARG A 89 -9.37 12.15 -0.22
CA ARG A 89 -8.54 12.64 -1.31
C ARG A 89 -8.24 11.56 -2.32
N LEU A 90 -8.00 10.33 -1.87
CA LEU A 90 -7.81 9.15 -2.73
C LEU A 90 -9.08 8.85 -3.53
N HIS A 91 -10.24 8.85 -2.88
CA HIS A 91 -11.52 8.67 -3.57
C HIS A 91 -11.77 9.78 -4.61
N GLY A 92 -11.31 11.00 -4.38
CA GLY A 92 -11.34 12.08 -5.36
C GLY A 92 -10.51 11.80 -6.64
N TYR A 93 -9.53 10.92 -6.54
CA TYR A 93 -8.74 10.41 -7.69
C TYR A 93 -9.25 9.07 -8.22
N HIS A 94 -10.41 8.60 -7.77
CA HIS A 94 -10.97 7.27 -8.10
C HIS A 94 -10.05 6.12 -7.68
N LEU A 95 -9.37 6.28 -6.55
CA LEU A 95 -8.55 5.26 -5.93
C LEU A 95 -9.18 4.80 -4.63
N ASP A 96 -9.10 3.51 -4.38
CA ASP A 96 -9.57 2.89 -3.15
C ASP A 96 -8.52 2.99 -2.04
N VAL A 97 -8.87 2.48 -0.88
CA VAL A 97 -7.99 2.29 0.27
C VAL A 97 -8.00 0.81 0.66
N PRO A 98 -7.04 0.33 1.47
CA PRO A 98 -7.13 -1.03 2.00
C PRO A 98 -8.45 -1.27 2.73
N GLN A 99 -9.01 -2.48 2.61
CA GLN A 99 -10.29 -2.83 3.23
C GLN A 99 -10.32 -2.57 4.74
N ALA A 100 -9.18 -2.77 5.42
CA ALA A 100 -9.05 -2.46 6.84
C ALA A 100 -9.19 -0.97 7.14
N THR A 101 -8.70 -0.10 6.22
CA THR A 101 -8.86 1.36 6.34
C THR A 101 -10.30 1.76 6.12
N GLU A 102 -10.97 1.18 5.13
CA GLU A 102 -12.39 1.44 4.84
C GLU A 102 -13.27 1.04 6.03
N LEU A 103 -13.07 -0.17 6.55
CA LEU A 103 -13.78 -0.63 7.75
C LEU A 103 -13.55 0.30 8.96
N ARG A 104 -12.31 0.74 9.17
CA ARG A 104 -11.98 1.71 10.22
C ARG A 104 -12.78 3.01 10.05
N ASP A 105 -12.85 3.54 8.81
CA ASP A 105 -13.58 4.77 8.52
C ASP A 105 -15.08 4.63 8.78
N GLU A 106 -15.68 3.49 8.42
CA GLU A 106 -17.08 3.17 8.70
C GLU A 106 -17.36 3.05 10.21
N LEU A 107 -16.48 2.37 10.96
CA LEU A 107 -16.62 2.25 12.40
C LEU A 107 -16.46 3.60 13.11
N ALA A 108 -15.54 4.43 12.66
CA ALA A 108 -15.38 5.79 13.16
C ALA A 108 -16.60 6.66 12.86
N ALA A 109 -17.19 6.55 11.68
CA ALA A 109 -18.44 7.23 11.32
C ALA A 109 -19.64 6.76 12.17
N ALA A 110 -19.62 5.50 12.62
CA ALA A 110 -20.61 4.96 13.56
C ALA A 110 -20.37 5.40 15.02
N GLY A 111 -19.35 6.22 15.28
CA GLY A 111 -19.07 6.79 16.60
C GLY A 111 -18.11 5.97 17.48
N LEU A 112 -17.44 4.96 16.90
CA LEU A 112 -16.41 4.19 17.61
C LEU A 112 -15.05 4.92 17.55
N PRO A 113 -14.32 5.05 18.66
CA PRO A 113 -13.02 5.74 18.69
C PRO A 113 -11.91 4.88 18.06
N MET A 114 -11.89 4.81 16.73
CA MET A 114 -10.89 4.04 15.97
C MET A 114 -9.61 4.85 15.73
N PRO A 115 -8.42 4.23 15.86
CA PRO A 115 -7.16 4.88 15.48
C PRO A 115 -7.10 5.28 14.00
N GLU A 116 -6.47 6.42 13.70
CA GLU A 116 -6.43 6.96 12.32
C GLU A 116 -5.52 6.19 11.35
N ASN A 117 -4.57 5.42 11.85
CA ASN A 117 -3.48 4.83 11.04
C ASN A 117 -3.61 3.32 10.80
N ILE A 118 -4.82 2.83 10.66
CA ILE A 118 -5.10 1.41 10.38
C ILE A 118 -5.04 1.19 8.86
N ILE A 119 -4.14 0.31 8.43
CA ILE A 119 -3.98 -0.09 7.03
C ILE A 119 -3.95 -1.61 6.82
N THR A 120 -3.85 -2.38 7.90
CA THR A 120 -3.85 -3.85 7.83
C THR A 120 -5.01 -4.46 8.61
N PRO A 121 -5.47 -5.66 8.21
CA PRO A 121 -6.53 -6.37 8.94
C PRO A 121 -6.17 -6.66 10.39
N GLU A 122 -4.89 -6.95 10.67
CA GLU A 122 -4.40 -7.25 12.01
C GLU A 122 -4.48 -6.02 12.93
N GLU A 123 -4.09 -4.85 12.40
CA GLU A 123 -4.23 -3.58 13.13
C GLU A 123 -5.70 -3.26 13.43
N CYS A 124 -6.59 -3.50 12.47
CA CYS A 124 -8.02 -3.30 12.64
C CYS A 124 -8.61 -4.24 13.69
N ALA A 125 -8.30 -5.52 13.60
CA ALA A 125 -8.76 -6.53 14.57
C ALA A 125 -8.30 -6.21 15.99
N LYS A 126 -7.03 -5.79 16.14
CA LYS A 126 -6.49 -5.38 17.44
C LYS A 126 -7.22 -4.17 18.01
N ALA A 127 -7.45 -3.14 17.19
CA ALA A 127 -8.17 -1.94 17.61
C ALA A 127 -9.60 -2.26 18.07
N ILE A 128 -10.32 -3.10 17.32
CA ILE A 128 -11.66 -3.56 17.70
C ILE A 128 -11.61 -4.35 19.03
N PHE A 129 -10.66 -5.25 19.17
CA PHE A 129 -10.52 -6.04 20.40
C PHE A 129 -10.25 -5.15 21.62
N ASP A 130 -9.41 -4.13 21.48
CA ASP A 130 -9.09 -3.18 22.54
C ASP A 130 -10.32 -2.31 22.95
N LEU A 131 -11.24 -2.06 22.01
CA LEU A 131 -12.50 -1.37 22.28
C LEU A 131 -13.53 -2.25 23.00
N LEU A 132 -13.48 -3.56 22.80
CA LEU A 132 -14.41 -4.52 23.41
C LEU A 132 -14.00 -4.95 24.84
N LYS A 133 -12.83 -4.57 25.28
CA LYS A 133 -12.38 -4.76 26.66
C LYS A 133 -13.03 -3.72 27.57
#